data_bd552e5958a99fbc17786e1484d54c18
#
_entry.id   bd552e5958a99fbc17786e1484d54c18
#
_cell.length_a   1.000
_cell.length_b   1.000
_cell.length_c   1.000
_cell.angle_alpha   90.00
_cell.angle_beta   90.00
_cell.angle_gamma   90.00
#
_symmetry.space_group_name_H-M   'P 1'
#
loop_
_entity.id
_entity.type
_entity.pdbx_description
1 polymer ?
#
loop_
_entity_poly.entity_id
_entity_poly.type
_entity_poly.pdbx_seq_one_letter_code
_entity_poly.pdbx_strand_id
1 'polypeptide(L)'
;MDEEQIKRLGPLLGPPPDHSYVIAQLGQSLDGRIATPTGESRYINGQAALDHLHLLRAHVDAVIVGAGTIEADDPQLTVRRGPRRTNPARVVIDPRARLGSNWRWLAQDGAPCLIVTGEGFVPSLGATNIALPLTNGQLCP
;
A
#
# COMPACT_ATOMS: atom_id res chain seq x y z
N MET A 1 1.87 8.15 -22.66
CA MET A 1 1.22 8.75 -21.47
C MET A 1 0.53 10.00 -22.00
N ASP A 2 -0.77 10.12 -21.82
CA ASP A 2 -1.54 11.26 -22.26
C ASP A 2 -1.42 12.46 -21.28
N GLU A 3 -1.88 13.63 -21.71
CA GLU A 3 -1.76 14.88 -20.94
C GLU A 3 -2.52 14.81 -19.60
N GLU A 4 -3.64 14.08 -19.56
CA GLU A 4 -4.42 13.87 -18.35
C GLU A 4 -3.69 12.97 -17.33
N GLN A 5 -3.02 11.92 -17.80
CA GLN A 5 -2.18 11.08 -16.96
C GLN A 5 -1.00 11.85 -16.38
N ILE A 6 -0.36 12.71 -17.19
CA ILE A 6 0.71 13.60 -16.74
C ILE A 6 0.21 14.52 -15.61
N LYS A 7 -0.96 15.14 -15.80
CA LYS A 7 -1.57 16.00 -14.80
C LYS A 7 -1.90 15.26 -13.48
N ARG A 8 -2.38 14.02 -13.59
CA ARG A 8 -2.72 13.16 -12.43
C ARG A 8 -1.49 12.68 -11.66
N LEU A 9 -0.38 12.46 -12.34
CA LEU A 9 0.87 12.03 -11.71
C LEU A 9 1.69 13.21 -11.16
N GLY A 10 1.48 14.41 -11.71
CA GLY A 10 2.07 15.66 -11.23
C GLY A 10 3.48 15.53 -10.64
N PRO A 11 3.60 15.62 -9.32
CA PRO A 11 4.90 15.57 -8.63
C PRO A 11 5.73 14.31 -8.85
N LEU A 12 5.09 13.17 -9.21
CA LEU A 12 5.81 11.90 -9.45
C LEU A 12 6.58 11.87 -10.77
N LEU A 13 6.32 12.81 -11.67
CA LEU A 13 7.00 12.91 -12.96
C LEU A 13 8.14 13.92 -12.95
N GLY A 14 8.27 14.68 -11.88
CA GLY A 14 9.37 15.60 -11.66
C GLY A 14 10.67 14.90 -11.25
N PRO A 15 11.77 15.64 -11.10
CA PRO A 15 12.98 15.12 -10.47
C PRO A 15 12.64 14.63 -9.06
N PRO A 16 13.31 13.55 -8.56
CA PRO A 16 13.07 13.07 -7.22
C PRO A 16 13.28 14.22 -6.23
N PRO A 17 12.35 14.43 -5.30
CA PRO A 17 12.50 15.48 -4.29
C PRO A 17 13.70 15.17 -3.38
N ASP A 18 14.33 16.19 -2.82
CA ASP A 18 15.43 16.05 -1.86
C ASP A 18 14.98 15.40 -0.53
N HIS A 19 13.68 15.13 -0.38
CA HIS A 19 13.07 14.53 0.81
C HIS A 19 12.01 13.51 0.42
N SER A 20 11.63 12.65 1.37
CA SER A 20 10.57 11.66 1.18
C SER A 20 9.23 12.30 0.86
N TYR A 21 8.56 11.78 -0.15
CA TYR A 21 7.26 12.26 -0.60
C TYR A 21 6.20 11.17 -0.43
N VAL A 22 5.08 11.51 0.21
CA VAL A 22 3.99 10.55 0.47
C VAL A 22 2.75 10.96 -0.30
N ILE A 23 2.17 10.00 -1.03
CA ILE A 23 0.89 10.14 -1.71
C ILE A 23 -0.12 9.25 -1.03
N ALA A 24 -1.26 9.82 -0.63
CA ALA A 24 -2.40 9.06 -0.16
C ALA A 24 -3.48 9.01 -1.25
N GLN A 25 -3.97 7.81 -1.56
CA GLN A 25 -5.15 7.62 -2.40
C GLN A 25 -6.25 6.97 -1.57
N LEU A 26 -7.42 7.59 -1.60
CA LEU A 26 -8.61 7.13 -0.90
C LEU A 26 -9.79 7.10 -1.88
N GLY A 27 -10.53 5.99 -1.88
CA GLY A 27 -11.84 5.90 -2.50
C GLY A 27 -12.92 6.07 -1.46
N GLN A 28 -13.90 6.92 -1.72
CA GLN A 28 -15.04 7.11 -0.83
C GLN A 28 -16.33 7.26 -1.61
N SER A 29 -17.44 6.88 -1.00
CA SER A 29 -18.79 7.13 -1.48
C SER A 29 -19.19 8.59 -1.26
N LEU A 30 -20.31 9.01 -1.84
CA LEU A 30 -20.80 10.40 -1.70
C LEU A 30 -21.11 10.81 -0.25
N ASP A 31 -21.43 9.84 0.61
CA ASP A 31 -21.61 10.03 2.05
C ASP A 31 -20.31 9.92 2.87
N GLY A 32 -19.15 9.87 2.19
CA GLY A 32 -17.85 9.87 2.83
C GLY A 32 -17.38 8.52 3.41
N ARG A 33 -18.05 7.42 3.11
CA ARG A 33 -17.66 6.09 3.59
C ARG A 33 -16.62 5.46 2.67
N ILE A 34 -15.67 4.75 3.27
CA ILE A 34 -14.63 3.99 2.57
C ILE A 34 -14.97 2.51 2.40
N ALA A 35 -16.04 2.05 3.05
CA ALA A 35 -16.60 0.71 2.94
C ALA A 35 -18.10 0.75 3.24
N THR A 36 -18.82 -0.28 2.79
CA THR A 36 -20.22 -0.49 3.17
C THR A 36 -20.33 -0.84 4.67
N PRO A 37 -21.51 -0.78 5.30
CA PRO A 37 -21.72 -1.26 6.67
C PRO A 37 -21.32 -2.74 6.87
N THR A 38 -21.31 -3.54 5.80
CA THR A 38 -20.88 -4.94 5.79
C THR A 38 -19.36 -5.10 5.56
N GLY A 39 -18.61 -3.99 5.40
CA GLY A 39 -17.17 -3.99 5.24
C GLY A 39 -16.68 -4.13 3.79
N GLU A 40 -17.58 -4.18 2.80
CA GLU A 40 -17.18 -4.25 1.40
C GLU A 40 -16.70 -2.89 0.88
N SER A 41 -15.45 -2.84 0.41
CA SER A 41 -14.83 -1.65 -0.23
C SER A 41 -14.72 -1.80 -1.75
N ARG A 42 -14.93 -3.00 -2.27
CA ARG A 42 -14.43 -3.48 -3.58
C ARG A 42 -14.97 -2.76 -4.81
N TYR A 43 -16.10 -2.06 -4.72
CA TYR A 43 -16.74 -1.41 -5.87
C TYR A 43 -17.01 0.09 -5.67
N ILE A 44 -16.49 0.68 -4.61
CA ILE A 44 -16.61 2.13 -4.36
C ILE A 44 -15.87 2.92 -5.46
N ASN A 45 -14.78 2.35 -5.96
CA ASN A 45 -13.98 2.95 -7.03
C ASN A 45 -14.32 2.34 -8.39
N GLY A 46 -14.66 3.18 -9.35
CA GLY A 46 -14.82 2.79 -10.75
C GLY A 46 -13.49 2.37 -11.41
N GLN A 47 -13.59 1.82 -12.62
CA GLN A 47 -12.44 1.32 -13.39
C GLN A 47 -11.31 2.36 -13.54
N ALA A 48 -11.65 3.61 -13.82
CA ALA A 48 -10.68 4.70 -13.98
C ALA A 48 -9.84 4.93 -12.70
N ALA A 49 -10.44 4.79 -11.52
CA ALA A 49 -9.71 4.91 -10.25
C ALA A 49 -8.78 3.73 -10.01
N LEU A 50 -9.17 2.52 -10.41
CA LEU A 50 -8.30 1.34 -10.36
C LEU A 50 -7.11 1.47 -11.32
N ASP A 51 -7.32 1.98 -12.51
CA ASP A 51 -6.25 2.22 -13.48
C ASP A 51 -5.29 3.30 -12.97
N HIS A 52 -5.82 4.35 -12.34
CA HIS A 52 -5.01 5.38 -11.69
C HIS A 52 -4.21 4.83 -10.51
N LEU A 53 -4.78 3.95 -9.68
CA LEU A 53 -4.08 3.28 -8.59
C LEU A 53 -2.87 2.47 -9.11
N HIS A 54 -3.05 1.73 -10.21
CA HIS A 54 -1.95 0.98 -10.82
C HIS A 54 -0.91 1.90 -11.46
N LEU A 55 -1.34 3.04 -11.99
CA LEU A 55 -0.43 4.06 -12.50
C LEU A 55 0.43 4.67 -11.39
N LEU A 56 -0.16 5.02 -10.24
CA LEU A 56 0.58 5.47 -9.07
C LEU A 56 1.60 4.42 -8.61
N ARG A 57 1.18 3.17 -8.46
CA ARG A 57 2.07 2.07 -8.06
C ARG A 57 3.25 1.87 -9.00
N ALA A 58 3.10 2.18 -10.28
CA ALA A 58 4.18 2.10 -11.25
C ALA A 58 5.22 3.23 -11.13
N HIS A 59 4.97 4.25 -10.30
CA HIS A 59 5.80 5.44 -10.17
C HIS A 59 6.24 5.74 -8.72
N VAL A 60 5.95 4.85 -7.78
CA VAL A 60 6.39 4.96 -6.38
C VAL A 60 7.40 3.87 -6.03
N ASP A 61 8.27 4.14 -5.09
CA ASP A 61 9.27 3.18 -4.61
C ASP A 61 8.65 2.14 -3.67
N ALA A 62 7.59 2.52 -2.93
CA ALA A 62 6.90 1.65 -1.99
C ALA A 62 5.40 1.91 -1.94
N VAL A 63 4.64 0.84 -1.66
CA VAL A 63 3.20 0.88 -1.33
C VAL A 63 3.04 0.48 0.12
N ILE A 64 2.37 1.32 0.91
CA ILE A 64 2.18 1.14 2.34
C ILE A 64 0.70 0.91 2.64
N VAL A 65 0.38 -0.14 3.40
CA VAL A 65 -0.98 -0.44 3.88
C VAL A 65 -0.96 -0.92 5.33
N GLY A 66 -2.08 -0.79 6.03
CA GLY A 66 -2.25 -1.37 7.35
C GLY A 66 -2.63 -2.86 7.31
N ALA A 67 -2.39 -3.58 8.41
CA ALA A 67 -2.77 -4.99 8.56
C ALA A 67 -4.27 -5.24 8.33
N GLY A 68 -5.13 -4.31 8.74
CA GLY A 68 -6.57 -4.40 8.48
C GLY A 68 -6.92 -4.45 6.99
N THR A 69 -6.18 -3.76 6.13
CA THR A 69 -6.36 -3.85 4.67
C THR A 69 -5.95 -5.22 4.13
N ILE A 70 -4.90 -5.82 4.70
CA ILE A 70 -4.48 -7.18 4.33
C ILE A 70 -5.55 -8.18 4.72
N GLU A 71 -6.07 -8.09 5.95
CA GLU A 71 -7.12 -8.98 6.48
C GLU A 71 -8.43 -8.89 5.69
N ALA A 72 -8.80 -7.66 5.26
CA ALA A 72 -10.06 -7.44 4.55
C ALA A 72 -10.02 -7.81 3.07
N ASP A 73 -8.92 -7.48 2.37
CA ASP A 73 -8.88 -7.50 0.91
C ASP A 73 -7.85 -8.48 0.32
N ASP A 74 -6.93 -9.01 1.12
CA ASP A 74 -5.78 -9.80 0.69
C ASP A 74 -5.14 -9.28 -0.62
N PRO A 75 -4.73 -7.99 -0.66
CA PRO A 75 -4.27 -7.36 -1.89
C PRO A 75 -2.87 -7.83 -2.27
N GLN A 76 -2.59 -7.97 -3.56
CA GLN A 76 -1.24 -8.28 -4.05
C GLN A 76 -0.28 -7.09 -3.95
N LEU A 77 -0.78 -5.86 -3.95
CA LEU A 77 -0.02 -4.60 -3.95
C LEU A 77 0.95 -4.44 -5.15
N THR A 78 0.71 -5.17 -6.24
CA THR A 78 1.55 -5.19 -7.45
C THR A 78 1.01 -4.28 -8.55
N VAL A 79 1.86 -3.96 -9.54
CA VAL A 79 1.47 -3.30 -10.77
C VAL A 79 0.95 -4.34 -11.75
N ARG A 80 -0.34 -4.31 -12.07
CA ARG A 80 -1.00 -5.28 -12.97
C ARG A 80 -1.63 -4.66 -14.19
N ARG A 81 -1.61 -3.33 -14.29
CA ARG A 81 -2.22 -2.54 -15.35
C ARG A 81 -1.26 -1.43 -15.79
N GLY A 82 -1.35 -1.05 -17.06
CA GLY A 82 -0.48 -0.02 -17.63
C GLY A 82 0.90 -0.55 -18.04
N PRO A 83 1.84 0.35 -18.37
CA PRO A 83 3.18 -0.03 -18.78
C PRO A 83 3.89 -0.82 -17.66
N ARG A 84 4.44 -1.97 -18.03
CA ARG A 84 5.08 -2.87 -17.09
C ARG A 84 6.35 -2.23 -16.55
N ARG A 85 6.36 -1.95 -15.26
CA ARG A 85 7.53 -1.53 -14.48
C ARG A 85 7.82 -2.57 -13.40
N THR A 86 8.95 -2.43 -12.72
CA THR A 86 9.22 -3.21 -11.51
C THR A 86 8.13 -2.95 -10.47
N ASN A 87 7.74 -3.98 -9.72
CA ASN A 87 6.80 -3.78 -8.62
C ASN A 87 7.46 -2.93 -7.52
N PRO A 88 6.71 -2.02 -6.88
CA PRO A 88 7.20 -1.28 -5.72
C PRO A 88 7.45 -2.22 -4.53
N ALA A 89 8.28 -1.80 -3.60
CA ALA A 89 8.36 -2.44 -2.30
C ALA A 89 6.97 -2.46 -1.64
N ARG A 90 6.65 -3.54 -0.95
CA ARG A 90 5.37 -3.70 -0.25
C ARG A 90 5.61 -3.58 1.24
N VAL A 91 4.98 -2.61 1.87
CA VAL A 91 5.15 -2.32 3.28
C VAL A 91 3.81 -2.49 3.99
N VAL A 92 3.79 -3.35 5.01
CA VAL A 92 2.59 -3.57 5.82
C VAL A 92 2.85 -3.10 7.24
N ILE A 93 1.98 -2.24 7.74
CA ILE A 93 2.04 -1.77 9.13
C ILE A 93 1.16 -2.70 9.98
N ASP A 94 1.80 -3.50 10.83
CA ASP A 94 1.16 -4.43 11.75
C ASP A 94 1.81 -4.34 13.14
N PRO A 95 1.45 -3.36 13.96
CA PRO A 95 2.12 -3.07 15.22
C PRO A 95 2.23 -4.24 16.19
N ARG A 96 1.32 -5.21 16.09
CA ARG A 96 1.22 -6.36 16.99
C ARG A 96 1.61 -7.69 16.33
N ALA A 97 2.15 -7.67 15.10
CA ALA A 97 2.52 -8.85 14.34
C ALA A 97 1.41 -9.93 14.30
N ARG A 98 0.16 -9.51 13.99
CA ARG A 98 -1.03 -10.38 13.97
C ARG A 98 -1.13 -11.23 12.71
N LEU A 99 -0.51 -10.76 11.62
CA LEU A 99 -0.60 -11.41 10.33
C LEU A 99 0.22 -12.69 10.28
N GLY A 100 -0.37 -13.77 9.78
CA GLY A 100 0.33 -15.01 9.44
C GLY A 100 1.03 -14.94 8.08
N SER A 101 1.53 -16.09 7.60
CA SER A 101 2.39 -16.17 6.41
C SER A 101 1.65 -16.38 5.08
N ASN A 102 0.35 -16.55 5.07
CA ASN A 102 -0.40 -16.96 3.87
C ASN A 102 -1.17 -15.81 3.23
N TRP A 103 -0.44 -14.78 2.75
CA TRP A 103 -1.01 -13.60 2.13
C TRP A 103 -0.42 -13.33 0.75
N ARG A 104 -1.24 -12.81 -0.18
CA ARG A 104 -0.86 -12.56 -1.58
C ARG A 104 0.19 -11.46 -1.75
N TRP A 105 0.32 -10.53 -0.81
CA TRP A 105 1.35 -9.49 -0.85
C TRP A 105 2.77 -10.03 -0.63
N LEU A 106 2.91 -11.25 -0.08
CA LEU A 106 4.20 -11.94 0.13
C LEU A 106 4.73 -12.66 -1.12
N ALA A 107 4.09 -12.46 -2.29
CA ALA A 107 4.51 -13.12 -3.53
C ALA A 107 5.98 -12.85 -3.85
N GLN A 108 6.69 -13.91 -4.24
CA GLN A 108 8.12 -13.88 -4.59
C GLN A 108 8.29 -13.42 -6.05
N ASP A 109 8.16 -12.12 -6.30
CA ASP A 109 8.28 -11.48 -7.61
C ASP A 109 9.49 -10.56 -7.75
N GLY A 110 10.42 -10.64 -6.79
CA GLY A 110 11.65 -9.85 -6.72
C GLY A 110 11.50 -8.49 -6.03
N ALA A 111 10.28 -8.03 -5.74
CA ALA A 111 10.07 -6.80 -4.99
C ALA A 111 10.19 -7.05 -3.47
N PRO A 112 10.81 -6.12 -2.71
CA PRO A 112 10.90 -6.27 -1.26
C PRO A 112 9.54 -6.33 -0.58
N CYS A 113 9.41 -7.21 0.42
CA CYS A 113 8.27 -7.28 1.33
C CYS A 113 8.74 -6.91 2.73
N LEU A 114 8.20 -5.85 3.29
CA LEU A 114 8.55 -5.35 4.61
C LEU A 114 7.32 -5.35 5.52
N ILE A 115 7.54 -5.64 6.79
CA ILE A 115 6.50 -5.49 7.82
C ILE A 115 7.04 -4.58 8.93
N VAL A 116 6.23 -3.62 9.34
CA VAL A 116 6.56 -2.69 10.42
C VAL A 116 5.80 -3.13 11.66
N THR A 117 6.53 -3.51 12.71
CA THR A 117 5.96 -3.97 13.98
C THR A 117 6.40 -3.09 15.14
N GLY A 118 5.72 -3.20 16.26
CA GLY A 118 6.22 -2.68 17.51
C GLY A 118 7.40 -3.51 18.05
N GLU A 119 8.31 -2.88 18.78
CA GLU A 119 9.37 -3.58 19.51
C GLU A 119 8.78 -4.68 20.41
N GLY A 120 9.43 -5.84 20.45
CA GLY A 120 8.97 -7.01 21.18
C GLY A 120 7.98 -7.91 20.43
N PHE A 121 7.47 -7.48 19.27
CA PHE A 121 6.63 -8.31 18.40
C PHE A 121 7.45 -8.89 17.24
N VAL A 122 7.38 -10.20 17.06
CA VAL A 122 8.11 -10.92 15.99
C VAL A 122 7.11 -11.53 15.03
N PRO A 123 7.09 -11.10 13.74
CA PRO A 123 6.17 -11.64 12.77
C PRO A 123 6.57 -13.06 12.32
N SER A 124 5.58 -13.94 12.12
CA SER A 124 5.79 -15.31 11.62
C SER A 124 5.57 -15.37 10.11
N LEU A 125 6.25 -14.51 9.34
CA LEU A 125 6.07 -14.44 7.88
C LEU A 125 7.38 -14.12 7.15
N GLY A 126 7.42 -14.37 5.84
CA GLY A 126 8.61 -14.22 5.00
C GLY A 126 8.89 -12.78 4.53
N ALA A 127 8.65 -11.77 5.38
CA ALA A 127 8.97 -10.37 5.09
C ALA A 127 10.09 -9.87 6.00
N THR A 128 10.81 -8.85 5.55
CA THR A 128 11.79 -8.15 6.38
C THR A 128 11.08 -7.36 7.46
N ASN A 129 11.40 -7.62 8.73
CA ASN A 129 10.82 -6.89 9.85
C ASN A 129 11.56 -5.59 10.16
N ILE A 130 10.80 -4.52 10.35
CA ILE A 130 11.26 -3.23 10.87
C ILE A 130 10.53 -3.02 12.20
N ALA A 131 11.24 -3.08 13.31
CA ALA A 131 10.68 -2.85 14.64
C ALA A 131 10.82 -1.37 15.02
N LEU A 132 9.72 -0.78 15.48
CA LEU A 132 9.68 0.61 15.95
C LEU A 132 9.16 0.68 17.40
N PRO A 133 9.57 1.68 18.18
CA PRO A 133 9.05 1.90 19.51
C PRO A 133 7.52 2.05 19.51
N LEU A 134 6.89 1.61 20.58
CA LEU A 134 5.46 1.79 20.84
C LEU A 134 5.25 2.83 21.94
N THR A 135 4.46 3.85 21.63
CA THR A 135 3.98 4.83 22.61
C THR A 135 2.47 4.77 22.67
N ASN A 136 1.91 4.44 23.83
CA ASN A 136 0.46 4.22 24.03
C ASN A 136 -0.16 3.22 23.04
N GLY A 137 0.60 2.18 22.64
CA GLY A 137 0.15 1.16 21.70
C GLY A 137 0.17 1.58 20.23
N GLN A 138 0.72 2.74 19.92
CA GLN A 138 0.93 3.24 18.55
C GLN A 138 2.42 3.23 18.22
N LEU A 139 2.73 2.95 16.94
CA LEU A 139 4.11 3.05 16.45
C LEU A 139 4.58 4.51 16.50
N CYS A 140 5.78 4.70 17.04
CA CYS A 140 6.45 5.98 17.08
C CYS A 140 7.67 5.88 16.15
N PRO A 141 7.66 6.58 14.98
CA PRO A 141 8.79 6.59 14.06
C PRO A 141 9.95 7.43 14.58
#